data_e953f4a6435c036e5307392cb22307db
#
_entry.id   e953f4a6435c036e5307392cb22307db
#
_cell.length_a   1.000
_cell.length_b   1.000
_cell.length_c   1.000
_cell.angle_alpha   90.00
_cell.angle_beta   90.00
_cell.angle_gamma   90.00
#
_symmetry.space_group_name_H-M   'P 1'
#
loop_
_entity.id
_entity.type
_entity.pdbx_description
1 polymer ?
#
loop_
_entity_poly.entity_id
_entity_poly.type
_entity_poly.pdbx_seq_one_letter_code
_entity_poly.pdbx_strand_id
1 'polypeptide(L)'
;MGAEINRKCTESVLGFHGVGQARKSEAARECLEKHKVDLIILDNYMPGESGIDFLRWLRNQSIMIDVILSTAANDRETWATAARLGVLDYLVKPFKIERYQKALHRFKNFQEKLTSSLEISQSELDSWSGMLSPNYKVDHGLFPKNIHPKTKEIIITHLKLNGGLLSADEVSQDTKVSRVTARRYLEYLVEKGKVEM
;
A
#
# COMPACT_ATOMS: atom_id res chain seq x y z
N MET A 1 -14.93 5.66 -0.74
CA MET A 1 -15.48 4.28 -0.76
C MET A 1 -16.18 4.08 0.56
N GLY A 2 -17.44 3.66 0.56
CA GLY A 2 -18.22 3.52 1.79
C GLY A 2 -17.85 2.25 2.54
N ALA A 3 -18.13 2.22 3.84
CA ALA A 3 -17.85 1.10 4.73
C ALA A 3 -18.48 -0.24 4.24
N GLU A 4 -19.62 -0.18 3.56
CA GLU A 4 -20.28 -1.35 2.96
C GLU A 4 -19.47 -1.98 1.81
N ILE A 5 -18.79 -1.17 0.99
CA ILE A 5 -17.91 -1.66 -0.08
C ILE A 5 -16.70 -2.35 0.56
N ASN A 6 -16.12 -1.77 1.62
CA ASN A 6 -15.01 -2.39 2.34
C ASN A 6 -15.42 -3.77 2.90
N ARG A 7 -16.62 -3.89 3.47
CA ARG A 7 -17.14 -5.17 3.97
C ARG A 7 -17.25 -6.20 2.85
N LYS A 8 -17.90 -5.86 1.74
CA LYS A 8 -18.02 -6.77 0.58
C LYS A 8 -16.65 -7.18 0.02
N CYS A 9 -15.71 -6.24 -0.06
CA CYS A 9 -14.34 -6.55 -0.50
C CYS A 9 -13.61 -7.45 0.50
N THR A 10 -13.81 -7.27 1.80
CA THR A 10 -13.22 -8.13 2.83
C THR A 10 -13.78 -9.55 2.73
N GLU A 11 -15.09 -9.69 2.66
CA GLU A 11 -15.78 -11.00 2.58
C GLU A 11 -15.50 -11.73 1.26
N SER A 12 -15.04 -11.03 0.21
CA SER A 12 -14.61 -11.66 -1.04
C SER A 12 -13.25 -12.36 -0.94
N VAL A 13 -12.48 -12.11 0.12
CA VAL A 13 -11.18 -12.77 0.36
C VAL A 13 -11.37 -13.94 1.30
N LEU A 14 -11.01 -15.13 0.85
CA LEU A 14 -11.20 -16.37 1.60
C LEU A 14 -10.51 -16.32 2.98
N GLY A 15 -11.27 -16.60 4.02
CA GLY A 15 -10.81 -16.60 5.41
C GLY A 15 -11.05 -15.29 6.16
N PHE A 16 -11.72 -14.31 5.53
CA PHE A 16 -12.14 -13.08 6.18
C PHE A 16 -13.65 -13.00 6.33
N HIS A 17 -14.09 -12.52 7.47
CA HIS A 17 -15.48 -12.16 7.70
C HIS A 17 -15.57 -10.89 8.56
N GLY A 18 -16.53 -10.04 8.25
CA GLY A 18 -16.75 -8.80 8.99
C GLY A 18 -17.52 -9.07 10.28
N VAL A 19 -16.90 -8.84 11.43
CA VAL A 19 -17.52 -9.00 12.75
C VAL A 19 -18.27 -7.75 13.23
N GLY A 20 -17.95 -6.58 12.67
CA GLY A 20 -18.58 -5.32 13.03
C GLY A 20 -18.19 -4.18 12.11
N GLN A 21 -18.96 -3.10 12.21
CA GLN A 21 -18.73 -1.86 11.50
C GLN A 21 -19.06 -0.68 12.40
N ALA A 22 -18.12 0.21 12.59
CA ALA A 22 -18.29 1.40 13.41
C ALA A 22 -18.03 2.66 12.58
N ARG A 23 -18.85 3.69 12.78
CA ARG A 23 -18.69 5.00 12.14
C ARG A 23 -17.98 6.02 13.04
N LYS A 24 -17.87 5.72 14.33
CA LYS A 24 -17.22 6.55 15.35
C LYS A 24 -16.39 5.66 16.26
N SER A 25 -15.40 6.24 16.91
CA SER A 25 -14.47 5.56 17.82
C SER A 25 -15.19 4.91 19.02
N GLU A 26 -16.24 5.52 19.56
CA GLU A 26 -17.00 4.94 20.67
C GLU A 26 -17.64 3.60 20.29
N ALA A 27 -18.32 3.56 19.13
CA ALA A 27 -18.92 2.32 18.62
C ALA A 27 -17.84 1.27 18.24
N ALA A 28 -16.64 1.70 17.82
CA ALA A 28 -15.52 0.81 17.59
C ALA A 28 -15.02 0.18 18.91
N ARG A 29 -14.90 0.96 19.99
CA ARG A 29 -14.54 0.45 21.33
C ARG A 29 -15.54 -0.58 21.81
N GLU A 30 -16.84 -0.29 21.74
CA GLU A 30 -17.89 -1.25 22.10
C GLU A 30 -17.85 -2.54 21.27
N CYS A 31 -17.49 -2.43 19.98
CA CYS A 31 -17.35 -3.59 19.11
C CYS A 31 -16.16 -4.47 19.56
N LEU A 32 -15.04 -3.86 19.96
CA LEU A 32 -13.87 -4.57 20.46
C LEU A 32 -14.11 -5.27 21.80
N GLU A 33 -14.99 -4.73 22.64
CA GLU A 33 -15.40 -5.38 23.90
C GLU A 33 -16.29 -6.62 23.66
N LYS A 34 -17.09 -6.61 22.59
CA LYS A 34 -18.07 -7.65 22.30
C LYS A 34 -17.55 -8.76 21.40
N HIS A 35 -16.52 -8.50 20.63
CA HIS A 35 -16.01 -9.40 19.59
C HIS A 35 -14.49 -9.55 19.64
N LYS A 36 -14.02 -10.76 19.38
CA LYS A 36 -12.61 -10.97 19.07
C LYS A 36 -12.34 -10.44 17.65
N VAL A 37 -11.45 -9.46 17.54
CA VAL A 37 -11.09 -8.80 16.30
C VAL A 37 -9.61 -9.02 16.05
N ASP A 38 -9.27 -9.58 14.90
CA ASP A 38 -7.88 -9.84 14.53
C ASP A 38 -7.31 -8.71 13.67
N LEU A 39 -8.15 -7.98 12.92
CA LEU A 39 -7.75 -6.91 12.01
C LEU A 39 -8.77 -5.76 12.03
N ILE A 40 -8.28 -4.53 12.07
CA ILE A 40 -9.08 -3.32 11.91
C ILE A 40 -8.71 -2.63 10.60
N ILE A 41 -9.72 -2.37 9.74
CA ILE A 41 -9.57 -1.45 8.60
C ILE A 41 -10.04 -0.08 9.10
N LEU A 42 -9.07 0.78 9.40
CA LEU A 42 -9.29 2.04 10.09
C LEU A 42 -9.26 3.22 9.12
N ASP A 43 -10.33 3.99 9.07
CA ASP A 43 -10.34 5.27 8.34
C ASP A 43 -9.71 6.36 9.22
N ASN A 44 -8.80 7.15 8.65
CA ASN A 44 -8.22 8.28 9.38
C ASN A 44 -9.24 9.43 9.57
N TYR A 45 -10.21 9.57 8.68
CA TYR A 45 -11.22 10.62 8.76
C TYR A 45 -12.52 10.07 9.32
N MET A 46 -12.63 10.09 10.65
CA MET A 46 -13.85 9.71 11.37
C MET A 46 -14.44 10.92 12.10
N PRO A 47 -15.78 10.98 12.28
CA PRO A 47 -16.38 12.04 13.07
C PRO A 47 -15.93 11.99 14.54
N GLY A 48 -15.44 13.13 15.04
CA GLY A 48 -15.09 13.33 16.45
C GLY A 48 -13.62 13.03 16.77
N GLU A 49 -13.09 11.88 16.37
CA GLU A 49 -11.72 11.44 16.67
C GLU A 49 -11.04 10.95 15.38
N SER A 50 -9.78 11.31 15.14
CA SER A 50 -9.06 10.80 13.98
C SER A 50 -8.69 9.32 14.13
N GLY A 51 -8.50 8.61 12.99
CA GLY A 51 -8.03 7.22 13.03
C GLY A 51 -6.67 7.08 13.70
N ILE A 52 -5.77 8.04 13.55
CA ILE A 52 -4.47 8.08 14.23
C ILE A 52 -4.66 8.18 15.75
N ASP A 53 -5.59 9.00 16.25
CA ASP A 53 -5.83 9.14 17.67
C ASP A 53 -6.47 7.88 18.26
N PHE A 54 -7.41 7.26 17.53
CA PHE A 54 -7.95 5.95 17.88
C PHE A 54 -6.85 4.86 17.91
N LEU A 55 -5.94 4.87 16.96
CA LEU A 55 -4.79 3.95 16.95
C LEU A 55 -3.86 4.17 18.14
N ARG A 56 -3.59 5.42 18.51
CA ARG A 56 -2.84 5.74 19.74
C ARG A 56 -3.54 5.22 20.97
N TRP A 57 -4.87 5.40 21.06
CA TRP A 57 -5.65 4.87 22.14
C TRP A 57 -5.53 3.34 22.25
N LEU A 58 -5.64 2.60 21.12
CA LEU A 58 -5.43 1.15 21.11
C LEU A 58 -4.07 0.77 21.72
N ARG A 59 -2.99 1.44 21.29
CA ARG A 59 -1.63 1.14 21.79
C ARG A 59 -1.46 1.52 23.26
N ASN A 60 -2.04 2.62 23.71
CA ASN A 60 -2.03 3.03 25.13
C ASN A 60 -2.80 2.05 26.03
N GLN A 61 -3.81 1.39 25.51
CA GLN A 61 -4.53 0.32 26.20
C GLN A 61 -3.86 -1.06 26.05
N SER A 62 -2.68 -1.12 25.46
CA SER A 62 -1.97 -2.39 25.13
C SER A 62 -2.78 -3.34 24.25
N ILE A 63 -3.71 -2.82 23.45
CA ILE A 63 -4.49 -3.59 22.48
C ILE A 63 -3.67 -3.71 21.20
N MET A 64 -3.12 -4.91 20.98
CA MET A 64 -2.16 -5.20 19.89
C MET A 64 -2.86 -5.80 18.64
N ILE A 65 -4.04 -5.32 18.32
CA ILE A 65 -4.75 -5.71 17.08
C ILE A 65 -4.02 -5.11 15.87
N ASP A 66 -3.93 -5.90 14.80
CA ASP A 66 -3.37 -5.43 13.53
C ASP A 66 -4.29 -4.37 12.88
N VAL A 67 -3.68 -3.35 12.31
CA VAL A 67 -4.41 -2.22 11.71
C VAL A 67 -3.92 -1.97 10.30
N ILE A 68 -4.86 -1.86 9.37
CA ILE A 68 -4.65 -1.29 8.03
C ILE A 68 -5.28 0.10 8.04
N LEU A 69 -4.47 1.15 7.91
CA LEU A 69 -4.97 2.52 7.90
C LEU A 69 -5.42 2.91 6.50
N SER A 70 -6.67 3.37 6.37
CA SER A 70 -7.25 3.87 5.12
C SER A 70 -7.51 5.37 5.23
N THR A 71 -6.97 6.19 4.34
CA THR A 71 -7.06 7.64 4.47
C THR A 71 -7.10 8.35 3.11
N ALA A 72 -7.75 9.52 3.07
CA ALA A 72 -7.61 10.44 1.95
C ALA A 72 -6.33 11.30 2.05
N ALA A 73 -5.68 11.33 3.22
CA ALA A 73 -4.44 12.07 3.41
C ALA A 73 -3.26 11.32 2.81
N ASN A 74 -2.51 12.02 2.00
CA ASN A 74 -1.22 11.56 1.44
C ASN A 74 -0.11 12.46 1.99
N ASP A 75 -0.16 12.74 3.29
CA ASP A 75 0.88 13.51 3.96
C ASP A 75 1.88 12.61 4.67
N ARG A 76 3.12 13.06 4.68
CA ARG A 76 4.25 12.33 5.24
C ARG A 76 4.13 12.17 6.76
N GLU A 77 3.52 13.12 7.44
CA GLU A 77 3.41 13.12 8.90
C GLU A 77 2.43 12.05 9.39
N THR A 78 1.23 12.00 8.80
CA THR A 78 0.24 10.95 9.06
C THR A 78 0.82 9.57 8.81
N TRP A 79 1.53 9.40 7.66
CA TRP A 79 2.18 8.13 7.33
C TRP A 79 3.26 7.75 8.35
N ALA A 80 4.16 8.69 8.72
CA ALA A 80 5.23 8.42 9.67
C ALA A 80 4.69 8.07 11.06
N THR A 81 3.62 8.74 11.49
CA THR A 81 2.95 8.46 12.76
C THR A 81 2.31 7.08 12.75
N ALA A 82 1.58 6.73 11.69
CA ALA A 82 0.96 5.42 11.52
C ALA A 82 2.01 4.30 11.55
N ALA A 83 3.13 4.48 10.84
CA ALA A 83 4.23 3.51 10.82
C ALA A 83 4.85 3.30 12.21
N ARG A 84 5.06 4.37 12.99
CA ARG A 84 5.58 4.28 14.37
C ARG A 84 4.58 3.61 15.33
N LEU A 85 3.29 3.73 15.06
CA LEU A 85 2.23 3.06 15.81
C LEU A 85 1.99 1.61 15.37
N GLY A 86 2.79 1.10 14.44
CA GLY A 86 2.76 -0.29 14.03
C GLY A 86 1.53 -0.65 13.19
N VAL A 87 1.15 0.18 12.19
CA VAL A 87 0.16 -0.25 11.20
C VAL A 87 0.77 -1.29 10.27
N LEU A 88 0.00 -2.30 9.95
CA LEU A 88 0.43 -3.37 9.04
C LEU A 88 0.49 -2.88 7.59
N ASP A 89 -0.43 -2.02 7.19
CA ASP A 89 -0.48 -1.46 5.85
C ASP A 89 -1.20 -0.10 5.83
N TYR A 90 -1.04 0.64 4.72
CA TYR A 90 -1.55 1.99 4.55
C TYR A 90 -2.22 2.12 3.16
N LEU A 91 -3.49 2.50 3.13
CA LEU A 91 -4.29 2.63 1.92
C LEU A 91 -4.65 4.10 1.66
N VAL A 92 -4.17 4.66 0.56
CA VAL A 92 -4.50 6.04 0.16
C VAL A 92 -5.71 6.03 -0.76
N LYS A 93 -6.79 6.69 -0.36
CA LYS A 93 -8.02 6.84 -1.16
C LYS A 93 -7.81 7.88 -2.28
N PRO A 94 -8.33 7.62 -3.51
CA PRO A 94 -9.04 6.41 -3.93
C PRO A 94 -8.07 5.26 -4.21
N PHE A 95 -8.36 4.06 -3.72
CA PHE A 95 -7.60 2.85 -4.01
C PHE A 95 -8.43 1.86 -4.84
N LYS A 96 -7.73 1.02 -5.60
CA LYS A 96 -8.34 -0.07 -6.36
C LYS A 96 -8.62 -1.27 -5.45
N ILE A 97 -9.60 -2.09 -5.83
CA ILE A 97 -9.97 -3.31 -5.08
C ILE A 97 -8.76 -4.24 -4.93
N GLU A 98 -7.94 -4.38 -5.97
CA GLU A 98 -6.76 -5.24 -5.96
C GLU A 98 -5.73 -4.78 -4.90
N ARG A 99 -5.61 -3.45 -4.67
CA ARG A 99 -4.73 -2.91 -3.61
C ARG A 99 -5.26 -3.24 -2.21
N TYR A 100 -6.57 -3.17 -2.04
CA TYR A 100 -7.22 -3.55 -0.79
C TYR A 100 -7.04 -5.05 -0.50
N GLN A 101 -7.31 -5.91 -1.49
CA GLN A 101 -7.11 -7.36 -1.37
C GLN A 101 -5.65 -7.72 -1.06
N LYS A 102 -4.67 -7.05 -1.69
CA LYS A 102 -3.24 -7.21 -1.35
C LYS A 102 -2.95 -6.93 0.12
N ALA A 103 -3.56 -5.91 0.71
CA ALA A 103 -3.38 -5.61 2.13
C ALA A 103 -3.94 -6.73 3.02
N LEU A 104 -5.09 -7.29 2.68
CA LEU A 104 -5.67 -8.43 3.38
C LEU A 104 -4.81 -9.69 3.25
N HIS A 105 -4.33 -10.01 2.05
CA HIS A 105 -3.42 -11.13 1.84
C HIS A 105 -2.12 -10.96 2.62
N ARG A 106 -1.61 -9.74 2.73
CA ARG A 106 -0.43 -9.44 3.55
C ARG A 106 -0.67 -9.76 5.02
N PHE A 107 -1.82 -9.36 5.56
CA PHE A 107 -2.22 -9.71 6.92
C PHE A 107 -2.30 -11.24 7.10
N LYS A 108 -2.98 -11.94 6.19
CA LYS A 108 -3.13 -13.38 6.25
C LYS A 108 -1.75 -14.09 6.25
N ASN A 109 -0.87 -13.72 5.32
CA ASN A 109 0.48 -14.27 5.24
C ASN A 109 1.30 -13.97 6.50
N PHE A 110 1.13 -12.80 7.10
CA PHE A 110 1.78 -12.43 8.36
C PHE A 110 1.30 -13.33 9.51
N GLN A 111 0.00 -13.50 9.66
CA GLN A 111 -0.59 -14.37 10.68
C GLN A 111 -0.19 -15.85 10.51
N GLU A 112 -0.23 -16.36 9.28
CA GLU A 112 0.19 -17.73 8.96
C GLU A 112 1.64 -17.97 9.35
N LYS A 113 2.52 -17.01 9.11
CA LYS A 113 3.94 -17.11 9.48
C LYS A 113 4.15 -17.03 10.99
N LEU A 114 3.41 -16.21 11.71
CA LEU A 114 3.48 -16.16 13.17
C LEU A 114 3.05 -17.47 13.83
N THR A 115 2.18 -18.24 13.18
CA THR A 115 1.63 -19.48 13.73
C THR A 115 2.35 -20.73 13.26
N SER A 116 3.11 -20.68 12.16
CA SER A 116 3.61 -21.89 11.47
C SER A 116 5.01 -22.34 11.87
N SER A 117 5.81 -21.54 12.56
CA SER A 117 7.21 -21.93 12.89
C SER A 117 7.56 -21.70 14.35
N LEU A 118 8.13 -22.74 14.97
CA LEU A 118 8.74 -22.68 16.29
C LEU A 118 10.09 -21.93 16.28
N GLU A 119 10.75 -21.87 15.12
CA GLU A 119 12.01 -21.16 14.91
C GLU A 119 11.90 -20.26 13.67
N ILE A 120 12.27 -19.02 13.82
CA ILE A 120 12.31 -18.03 12.74
C ILE A 120 13.77 -17.85 12.33
N SER A 121 14.10 -18.10 11.08
CA SER A 121 15.44 -17.88 10.53
C SER A 121 15.73 -16.37 10.33
N GLN A 122 17.02 -15.99 10.35
CA GLN A 122 17.42 -14.61 10.09
C GLN A 122 16.95 -14.12 8.72
N SER A 123 16.99 -14.99 7.70
CA SER A 123 16.52 -14.65 6.35
C SER A 123 15.01 -14.36 6.30
N GLU A 124 14.23 -15.02 7.12
CA GLU A 124 12.80 -14.72 7.27
C GLU A 124 12.60 -13.39 8.00
N LEU A 125 13.33 -13.14 9.07
CA LEU A 125 13.31 -11.85 9.78
C LEU A 125 13.71 -10.69 8.85
N ASP A 126 14.73 -10.87 8.02
CA ASP A 126 15.15 -9.86 7.04
C ASP A 126 14.06 -9.60 5.99
N SER A 127 13.37 -10.65 5.54
CA SER A 127 12.21 -10.51 4.65
C SER A 127 11.05 -9.75 5.31
N TRP A 128 10.86 -9.92 6.61
CA TRP A 128 9.83 -9.25 7.39
C TRP A 128 10.20 -7.82 7.74
N SER A 129 11.47 -7.56 8.07
CA SER A 129 11.95 -6.20 8.30
C SER A 129 11.76 -5.32 7.08
N GLY A 130 11.93 -5.85 5.88
CA GLY A 130 11.55 -5.19 4.64
C GLY A 130 10.04 -4.94 4.51
N MET A 131 9.19 -5.77 5.12
CA MET A 131 7.74 -5.57 5.16
C MET A 131 7.30 -4.55 6.22
N LEU A 132 7.99 -4.51 7.36
CA LEU A 132 7.69 -3.61 8.49
C LEU A 132 8.46 -2.28 8.39
N SER A 133 9.48 -2.23 7.52
CA SER A 133 10.30 -1.03 7.33
C SER A 133 9.48 0.11 6.71
N PRO A 134 9.68 1.36 7.18
CA PRO A 134 9.20 2.55 6.51
C PRO A 134 9.69 2.67 5.04
N ASN A 135 10.75 1.95 4.69
CA ASN A 135 11.26 1.78 3.33
C ASN A 135 10.60 0.65 2.54
N TYR A 136 9.61 -0.06 3.12
CA TYR A 136 8.75 -0.87 2.29
C TYR A 136 8.18 0.07 1.22
N LYS A 137 8.70 -0.09 0.00
CA LYS A 137 8.11 0.53 -1.17
C LYS A 137 6.68 0.05 -1.19
N VAL A 138 5.79 0.85 -0.58
CA VAL A 138 4.39 0.79 -0.95
C VAL A 138 4.48 0.80 -2.45
N ASP A 139 4.08 -0.27 -3.09
CA ASP A 139 3.85 -0.29 -4.52
C ASP A 139 2.60 0.58 -4.77
N HIS A 140 2.76 1.85 -4.40
CA HIS A 140 2.24 2.88 -5.22
C HIS A 140 2.92 2.53 -6.53
N GLY A 141 2.21 2.28 -7.60
CA GLY A 141 2.83 2.36 -8.89
C GLY A 141 3.64 3.65 -8.92
N LEU A 142 4.75 3.67 -8.19
CA LEU A 142 5.71 4.75 -8.04
C LEU A 142 6.52 4.81 -9.31
N PHE A 143 5.75 5.10 -10.31
CA PHE A 143 6.27 5.99 -11.30
C PHE A 143 6.38 7.36 -10.61
N PRO A 144 7.55 8.05 -10.66
CA PRO A 144 7.65 9.45 -10.28
C PRO A 144 6.41 10.16 -10.82
N LYS A 145 5.87 11.13 -10.10
CA LYS A 145 4.60 11.85 -10.39
C LYS A 145 4.45 12.23 -11.84
N ASN A 146 4.42 11.50 -12.83
CA ASN A 146 4.36 11.74 -14.27
C ASN A 146 4.90 10.57 -15.14
N ILE A 147 5.17 9.36 -14.57
CA ILE A 147 5.51 8.19 -15.36
C ILE A 147 4.30 7.26 -15.41
N HIS A 148 3.63 7.18 -16.55
CA HIS A 148 2.44 6.35 -16.76
C HIS A 148 2.85 4.93 -17.21
N PRO A 149 2.28 3.85 -16.62
CA PRO A 149 2.64 2.47 -16.97
C PRO A 149 2.56 2.17 -18.47
N LYS A 150 1.47 2.56 -19.12
CA LYS A 150 1.28 2.35 -20.57
C LYS A 150 2.33 3.07 -21.41
N THR A 151 2.65 4.32 -21.10
CA THR A 151 3.68 5.08 -21.83
C THR A 151 5.07 4.48 -21.63
N LYS A 152 5.37 4.00 -20.41
CA LYS A 152 6.62 3.28 -20.14
C LYS A 152 6.74 2.01 -20.98
N GLU A 153 5.68 1.23 -21.05
CA GLU A 153 5.66 -0.02 -21.84
C GLU A 153 5.84 0.24 -23.32
N ILE A 154 5.19 1.26 -23.88
CA ILE A 154 5.38 1.70 -25.26
C ILE A 154 6.84 2.06 -25.52
N ILE A 155 7.47 2.87 -24.67
CA ILE A 155 8.86 3.29 -24.82
C ILE A 155 9.83 2.12 -24.69
N ILE A 156 9.64 1.23 -23.71
CA ILE A 156 10.47 0.02 -23.56
C ILE A 156 10.36 -0.89 -24.77
N THR A 157 9.16 -1.11 -25.27
CA THR A 157 8.94 -1.95 -26.45
C THR A 157 9.62 -1.36 -27.66
N HIS A 158 9.51 -0.04 -27.83
CA HIS A 158 10.16 0.67 -28.94
C HIS A 158 11.69 0.62 -28.86
N LEU A 159 12.29 0.81 -27.68
CA LEU A 159 13.72 0.67 -27.45
C LEU A 159 14.22 -0.75 -27.78
N LYS A 160 13.48 -1.78 -27.38
CA LYS A 160 13.83 -3.19 -27.67
C LYS A 160 13.81 -3.49 -29.17
N LEU A 161 12.86 -2.94 -29.91
CA LEU A 161 12.73 -3.15 -31.36
C LEU A 161 13.82 -2.47 -32.17
N ASN A 162 14.38 -1.37 -31.66
CA ASN A 162 15.39 -0.55 -32.33
C ASN A 162 16.81 -0.73 -31.75
N GLY A 163 17.10 -1.85 -31.08
CA GLY A 163 18.47 -2.16 -30.61
C GLY A 163 18.94 -1.34 -29.41
N GLY A 164 18.04 -0.58 -28.75
CA GLY A 164 18.32 0.11 -27.49
C GLY A 164 19.03 1.48 -27.61
N LEU A 165 19.47 1.90 -28.81
CA LEU A 165 20.15 3.17 -29.05
C LEU A 165 19.19 4.17 -29.71
N LEU A 166 18.49 4.96 -28.93
CA LEU A 166 17.55 5.99 -29.41
C LEU A 166 17.64 7.27 -28.58
N SER A 167 17.65 8.39 -29.27
CA SER A 167 17.53 9.71 -28.65
C SER A 167 16.09 10.01 -28.19
N ALA A 168 15.94 11.00 -27.30
CA ALA A 168 14.62 11.44 -26.88
C ALA A 168 13.77 11.99 -28.03
N ASP A 169 14.40 12.50 -29.07
CA ASP A 169 13.73 13.02 -30.27
C ASP A 169 13.13 11.86 -31.10
N GLU A 170 13.89 10.81 -31.34
CA GLU A 170 13.45 9.62 -32.08
C GLU A 170 12.32 8.92 -31.32
N VAL A 171 12.48 8.69 -30.00
CA VAL A 171 11.41 8.13 -29.17
C VAL A 171 10.14 9.00 -29.22
N SER A 172 10.28 10.32 -29.22
CA SER A 172 9.16 11.26 -29.32
C SER A 172 8.42 11.13 -30.65
N GLN A 173 9.14 11.09 -31.76
CA GLN A 173 8.55 11.00 -33.11
C GLN A 173 7.79 9.68 -33.30
N ASP A 174 8.39 8.57 -32.91
CA ASP A 174 7.84 7.23 -33.20
C ASP A 174 6.72 6.81 -32.23
N THR A 175 6.80 7.25 -30.96
CA THR A 175 5.81 6.88 -29.95
C THR A 175 4.69 7.90 -29.76
N LYS A 176 4.73 9.03 -30.49
CA LYS A 176 3.78 10.16 -30.36
C LYS A 176 3.68 10.76 -28.95
N VAL A 177 4.68 10.60 -28.12
CA VAL A 177 4.80 11.31 -26.84
C VAL A 177 5.62 12.60 -27.04
N SER A 178 5.42 13.60 -26.18
CA SER A 178 6.24 14.82 -26.30
C SER A 178 7.72 14.53 -25.99
N ARG A 179 8.64 15.28 -26.62
CA ARG A 179 10.09 15.17 -26.37
C ARG A 179 10.44 15.26 -24.87
N VAL A 180 9.80 16.17 -24.14
CA VAL A 180 9.97 16.32 -22.68
C VAL A 180 9.54 15.05 -21.96
N THR A 181 8.46 14.43 -22.39
CA THR A 181 7.99 13.15 -21.85
C THR A 181 8.98 12.05 -22.18
N ALA A 182 9.39 11.88 -23.44
CA ALA A 182 10.36 10.88 -23.87
C ALA A 182 11.67 10.95 -23.06
N ARG A 183 12.26 12.15 -22.95
CA ARG A 183 13.48 12.40 -22.17
C ARG A 183 13.35 11.96 -20.72
N ARG A 184 12.26 12.37 -20.03
CA ARG A 184 11.99 12.01 -18.64
C ARG A 184 11.85 10.49 -18.43
N TYR A 185 11.25 9.77 -19.40
CA TYR A 185 11.14 8.32 -19.32
C TYR A 185 12.47 7.61 -19.57
N LEU A 186 13.29 8.11 -20.48
CA LEU A 186 14.64 7.59 -20.72
C LEU A 186 15.51 7.78 -19.48
N GLU A 187 15.56 8.97 -18.90
CA GLU A 187 16.27 9.26 -17.64
C GLU A 187 15.83 8.33 -16.52
N TYR A 188 14.51 8.10 -16.37
CA TYR A 188 13.96 7.16 -15.41
C TYR A 188 14.41 5.71 -15.67
N LEU A 189 14.48 5.27 -16.93
CA LEU A 189 14.90 3.92 -17.28
C LEU A 189 16.40 3.71 -17.05
N VAL A 190 17.22 4.73 -17.28
CA VAL A 190 18.66 4.73 -16.94
C VAL A 190 18.85 4.65 -15.43
N GLU A 191 18.15 5.48 -14.64
CA GLU A 191 18.19 5.44 -13.17
C GLU A 191 17.81 4.06 -12.62
N LYS A 192 16.95 3.32 -13.32
CA LYS A 192 16.54 1.95 -12.95
C LYS A 192 17.42 0.85 -13.53
N GLY A 193 18.53 1.20 -14.21
CA GLY A 193 19.45 0.24 -14.82
C GLY A 193 18.79 -0.62 -15.91
N LYS A 194 17.77 -0.08 -16.58
CA LYS A 194 17.05 -0.78 -17.67
C LYS A 194 17.55 -0.39 -19.06
N VAL A 195 18.29 0.71 -19.14
CA VAL A 195 18.89 1.26 -20.34
C VAL A 195 20.18 1.97 -19.93
N GLU A 196 21.23 1.92 -20.78
CA GLU A 196 22.46 2.70 -20.65
C GLU A 196 22.38 3.93 -21.57
N MET A 197 22.97 5.07 -21.17
CA MET A 197 23.11 6.25 -22.03
C MET A 197 24.46 6.27 -22.71
#